data_14b2d55712498d93f89fa8c9428a99ee
#
_entry.id   14b2d55712498d93f89fa8c9428a99ee
#
_cell.length_a   1.000
_cell.length_b   1.000
_cell.length_c   1.000
_cell.angle_alpha   90.00
_cell.angle_beta   90.00
_cell.angle_gamma   90.00
#
_symmetry.space_group_name_H-M   'P 1'
#
loop_
_entity.id
_entity.type
_entity.pdbx_description
1 polymer ?
#
loop_
_entity_poly.entity_id
_entity_poly.type
_entity_poly.pdbx_seq_one_letter_code
_entity_poly.pdbx_strand_id
1 'polypeptide(L)'
;MATDKTAYWLDIADYDLDTAEAMHQTGRWLYVAFMCHQVIEKTLKAYWCATRDDDPPYTHNHKRLADGCGLYQLLTTDQREFIETITNYNIEARYPEDKEELSRTLTPQACRQIIDETKQLQQWIKGHLPATRPSNSSANTSES
;
A
#
# COMPACT_ATOMS: atom_id res chain seq x y z
N MET A 1 -12.01 -13.87 10.82
CA MET A 1 -12.68 -12.63 11.19
C MET A 1 -12.12 -11.49 10.36
N ALA A 2 -12.96 -10.50 10.07
CA ALA A 2 -12.54 -9.37 9.24
C ALA A 2 -11.34 -8.65 9.83
N THR A 3 -11.31 -8.45 11.16
CA THR A 3 -10.20 -7.82 11.85
C THR A 3 -8.88 -8.56 11.61
N ASP A 4 -8.94 -9.86 11.57
CA ASP A 4 -7.73 -10.66 11.37
C ASP A 4 -7.14 -10.45 9.98
N LYS A 5 -8.00 -10.35 8.98
CA LYS A 5 -7.53 -10.10 7.61
C LYS A 5 -6.94 -8.69 7.47
N THR A 6 -7.58 -7.72 8.11
CA THR A 6 -7.06 -6.35 8.11
C THR A 6 -5.67 -6.31 8.73
N ALA A 7 -5.53 -6.90 9.92
CA ALA A 7 -4.24 -6.95 10.61
C ALA A 7 -3.19 -7.68 9.78
N TYR A 8 -3.58 -8.78 9.15
CA TYR A 8 -2.69 -9.56 8.30
C TYR A 8 -2.09 -8.68 7.18
N TRP A 9 -2.95 -7.95 6.46
CA TRP A 9 -2.47 -7.11 5.37
C TRP A 9 -1.61 -5.95 5.88
N LEU A 10 -1.97 -5.36 7.03
CA LEU A 10 -1.18 -4.28 7.60
C LEU A 10 0.20 -4.77 8.03
N ASP A 11 0.27 -5.96 8.62
CA ASP A 11 1.55 -6.53 9.04
C ASP A 11 2.47 -6.77 7.84
N ILE A 12 1.92 -7.29 6.75
CA ILE A 12 2.70 -7.50 5.53
C ILE A 12 3.15 -6.17 4.95
N ALA A 13 2.26 -5.17 4.94
CA ALA A 13 2.62 -3.85 4.42
C ALA A 13 3.78 -3.25 5.23
N ASP A 14 3.75 -3.37 6.54
CA ASP A 14 4.82 -2.85 7.40
C ASP A 14 6.12 -3.62 7.16
N TYR A 15 6.02 -4.92 6.99
CA TYR A 15 7.18 -5.75 6.67
C TYR A 15 7.81 -5.32 5.34
N ASP A 16 6.98 -5.08 4.34
CA ASP A 16 7.44 -4.64 3.03
C ASP A 16 8.09 -3.25 3.10
N LEU A 17 7.58 -2.39 3.98
CA LEU A 17 8.16 -1.06 4.16
C LEU A 17 9.57 -1.17 4.77
N ASP A 18 9.76 -2.05 5.76
CA ASP A 18 11.07 -2.30 6.32
C ASP A 18 12.01 -2.86 5.26
N THR A 19 11.49 -3.71 4.37
CA THR A 19 12.28 -4.24 3.27
C THR A 19 12.69 -3.14 2.31
N ALA A 20 11.81 -2.18 2.04
CA ALA A 20 12.15 -1.04 1.18
C ALA A 20 13.34 -0.26 1.77
N GLU A 21 13.33 -0.04 3.10
CA GLU A 21 14.46 0.64 3.74
C GLU A 21 15.74 -0.16 3.61
N ALA A 22 15.67 -1.48 3.80
CA ALA A 22 16.84 -2.34 3.65
C ALA A 22 17.38 -2.32 2.22
N MET A 23 16.49 -2.32 1.24
CA MET A 23 16.90 -2.22 -0.16
C MET A 23 17.55 -0.88 -0.45
N HIS A 24 17.07 0.19 0.17
CA HIS A 24 17.68 1.51 0.02
C HIS A 24 19.10 1.50 0.59
N GLN A 25 19.30 0.92 1.77
CA GLN A 25 20.59 0.87 2.41
C GLN A 25 21.62 0.08 1.60
N THR A 26 21.17 -0.89 0.83
CA THR A 26 22.05 -1.75 0.05
C THR A 26 22.09 -1.37 -1.42
N GLY A 27 21.45 -0.28 -1.81
CA GLY A 27 21.51 0.23 -3.18
C GLY A 27 20.71 -0.57 -4.18
N ARG A 28 19.67 -1.26 -3.74
CA ARG A 28 18.82 -2.07 -4.61
C ARG A 28 17.62 -1.23 -5.06
N TRP A 29 17.87 -0.28 -5.96
CA TRP A 29 16.91 0.78 -6.28
C TRP A 29 15.62 0.28 -6.91
N LEU A 30 15.70 -0.69 -7.82
CA LEU A 30 14.48 -1.26 -8.41
C LEU A 30 13.59 -1.88 -7.34
N TYR A 31 14.21 -2.53 -6.36
CA TYR A 31 13.43 -3.18 -5.31
C TYR A 31 12.92 -2.20 -4.27
N VAL A 32 13.57 -1.05 -4.09
CA VAL A 32 12.98 0.02 -3.29
C VAL A 32 11.63 0.41 -3.88
N ALA A 33 11.60 0.68 -5.18
CA ALA A 33 10.38 1.09 -5.87
C ALA A 33 9.32 -0.03 -5.81
N PHE A 34 9.74 -1.26 -6.06
CA PHE A 34 8.82 -2.39 -6.05
C PHE A 34 8.22 -2.62 -4.66
N MET A 35 9.05 -2.55 -3.62
CA MET A 35 8.54 -2.74 -2.26
C MET A 35 7.56 -1.64 -1.87
N CYS A 36 7.81 -0.39 -2.28
CA CYS A 36 6.87 0.70 -2.04
C CYS A 36 5.54 0.44 -2.75
N HIS A 37 5.60 -0.07 -3.98
CA HIS A 37 4.40 -0.52 -4.69
C HIS A 37 3.64 -1.55 -3.86
N GLN A 38 4.34 -2.52 -3.30
CA GLN A 38 3.73 -3.56 -2.48
C GLN A 38 3.12 -3.00 -1.19
N VAL A 39 3.81 -2.04 -0.55
CA VAL A 39 3.30 -1.43 0.68
C VAL A 39 1.92 -0.84 0.46
N ILE A 40 1.76 -0.07 -0.59
CA ILE A 40 0.48 0.60 -0.85
C ILE A 40 -0.58 -0.41 -1.26
N GLU A 41 -0.21 -1.40 -2.07
CA GLU A 41 -1.16 -2.46 -2.44
C GLU A 41 -1.70 -3.17 -1.19
N LYS A 42 -0.81 -3.55 -0.28
CA LYS A 42 -1.22 -4.28 0.93
C LYS A 42 -2.02 -3.40 1.88
N THR A 43 -1.64 -2.12 1.99
CA THR A 43 -2.37 -1.19 2.84
C THR A 43 -3.79 -0.97 2.30
N LEU A 44 -3.94 -0.87 0.98
CA LEU A 44 -5.26 -0.73 0.37
C LEU A 44 -6.09 -2.00 0.57
N LYS A 45 -5.46 -3.17 0.49
CA LYS A 45 -6.17 -4.43 0.74
C LYS A 45 -6.61 -4.53 2.20
N ALA A 46 -5.81 -4.01 3.13
CA ALA A 46 -6.21 -3.93 4.54
C ALA A 46 -7.45 -3.04 4.70
N TYR A 47 -7.44 -1.88 4.05
CA TYR A 47 -8.57 -0.98 4.13
C TYR A 47 -9.83 -1.62 3.53
N TRP A 48 -9.66 -2.34 2.41
CA TRP A 48 -10.76 -3.08 1.80
C TRP A 48 -11.37 -4.04 2.81
N CYS A 49 -10.54 -4.85 3.47
CA CYS A 49 -11.03 -5.82 4.44
C CYS A 49 -11.71 -5.15 5.64
N ALA A 50 -11.26 -3.96 6.02
CA ALA A 50 -11.82 -3.25 7.17
C ALA A 50 -13.16 -2.60 6.85
N THR A 51 -13.46 -2.36 5.58
CA THR A 51 -14.65 -1.59 5.18
C THR A 51 -15.65 -2.37 4.34
N ARG A 52 -15.28 -3.54 3.85
CA ARG A 52 -16.15 -4.36 3.01
C ARG A 52 -16.24 -5.77 3.57
N ASP A 53 -17.32 -6.43 3.20
CA ASP A 53 -17.55 -7.82 3.65
C ASP A 53 -16.88 -8.85 2.75
N ASP A 54 -16.56 -8.46 1.49
CA ASP A 54 -15.92 -9.37 0.54
C ASP A 54 -14.41 -9.22 0.59
N ASP A 55 -13.70 -10.17 0.01
CA ASP A 55 -12.26 -10.12 -0.09
C ASP A 55 -11.83 -9.15 -1.17
N PRO A 56 -10.65 -8.51 -1.03
CA PRO A 56 -10.13 -7.66 -2.10
C PRO A 56 -9.87 -8.49 -3.35
N PRO A 57 -10.03 -7.89 -4.53
CA PRO A 57 -9.76 -8.62 -5.76
C PRO A 57 -8.27 -8.96 -5.86
N TYR A 58 -8.00 -10.02 -6.58
CA TYR A 58 -6.63 -10.46 -6.81
C TYR A 58 -6.02 -9.57 -7.90
N THR A 59 -5.53 -8.42 -7.50
CA THR A 59 -5.03 -7.41 -8.42
C THR A 59 -3.87 -6.65 -7.81
N HIS A 60 -3.02 -6.10 -8.67
CA HIS A 60 -1.94 -5.19 -8.30
C HIS A 60 -2.26 -3.75 -8.69
N ASN A 61 -3.48 -3.47 -9.09
CA ASN A 61 -3.90 -2.14 -9.53
C ASN A 61 -4.38 -1.33 -8.34
N HIS A 62 -3.56 -0.36 -7.93
CA HIS A 62 -3.86 0.47 -6.75
C HIS A 62 -5.15 1.27 -6.91
N LYS A 63 -5.36 1.85 -8.10
CA LYS A 63 -6.56 2.64 -8.33
C LYS A 63 -7.82 1.79 -8.19
N ARG A 64 -7.77 0.59 -8.74
CA ARG A 64 -8.92 -0.33 -8.65
C ARG A 64 -9.23 -0.66 -7.19
N LEU A 65 -8.19 -0.88 -6.38
CA LEU A 65 -8.38 -1.17 -4.96
C LEU A 65 -8.94 0.04 -4.23
N ALA A 66 -8.38 1.22 -4.48
CA ALA A 66 -8.84 2.44 -3.83
C ALA A 66 -10.27 2.79 -4.22
N ASP A 67 -10.62 2.63 -5.51
CA ASP A 67 -11.98 2.86 -6.00
C ASP A 67 -12.97 1.91 -5.33
N GLY A 68 -12.60 0.64 -5.28
CA GLY A 68 -13.52 -0.38 -4.78
C GLY A 68 -13.87 -0.22 -3.32
N CYS A 69 -12.98 0.37 -2.53
CA CYS A 69 -13.24 0.58 -1.10
C CYS A 69 -13.60 2.02 -0.75
N GLY A 70 -13.82 2.87 -1.76
CA GLY A 70 -14.29 4.24 -1.54
C GLY A 70 -13.23 5.25 -1.16
N LEU A 71 -11.96 4.84 -1.09
CA LEU A 71 -10.89 5.76 -0.72
C LEU A 71 -10.51 6.72 -1.85
N TYR A 72 -10.68 6.29 -3.10
CA TYR A 72 -10.17 7.07 -4.22
C TYR A 72 -10.78 8.48 -4.24
N GLN A 73 -12.05 8.58 -3.88
CA GLN A 73 -12.75 9.87 -3.86
C GLN A 73 -12.17 10.83 -2.83
N LEU A 74 -11.55 10.30 -1.78
CA LEU A 74 -10.99 11.11 -0.69
C LEU A 74 -9.56 11.54 -0.95
N LEU A 75 -8.89 10.94 -1.95
CA LEU A 75 -7.50 11.24 -2.25
C LEU A 75 -7.37 12.63 -2.86
N THR A 76 -6.30 13.34 -2.49
CA THR A 76 -5.94 14.58 -3.16
C THR A 76 -5.40 14.29 -4.56
N THR A 77 -5.32 15.33 -5.38
CA THR A 77 -4.73 15.20 -6.71
C THR A 77 -3.28 14.67 -6.62
N ASP A 78 -2.50 15.20 -5.68
CA ASP A 78 -1.12 14.76 -5.52
C ASP A 78 -1.04 13.30 -5.12
N GLN A 79 -1.94 12.86 -4.23
CA GLN A 79 -1.97 11.45 -3.83
C GLN A 79 -2.35 10.54 -4.98
N ARG A 80 -3.29 10.97 -5.82
CA ARG A 80 -3.69 10.18 -6.99
C ARG A 80 -2.54 10.07 -7.98
N GLU A 81 -1.79 11.16 -8.17
CA GLU A 81 -0.62 11.15 -9.05
C GLU A 81 0.45 10.23 -8.50
N PHE A 82 0.67 10.24 -7.21
CA PHE A 82 1.64 9.34 -6.60
C PHE A 82 1.24 7.88 -6.79
N ILE A 83 -0.04 7.57 -6.60
CA ILE A 83 -0.55 6.21 -6.81
C ILE A 83 -0.34 5.78 -8.26
N GLU A 84 -0.58 6.67 -9.21
CA GLU A 84 -0.36 6.37 -10.62
C GLU A 84 1.11 6.08 -10.88
N THR A 85 1.99 6.88 -10.30
CA THR A 85 3.43 6.68 -10.43
C THR A 85 3.86 5.35 -9.84
N ILE A 86 3.40 5.05 -8.63
CA ILE A 86 3.85 3.85 -7.91
C ILE A 86 3.29 2.57 -8.52
N THR A 87 2.15 2.66 -9.21
CA THR A 87 1.60 1.51 -9.93
C THR A 87 2.57 1.00 -11.00
N ASN A 88 3.36 1.91 -11.57
CA ASN A 88 4.35 1.55 -12.60
C ASN A 88 5.55 0.82 -12.03
N TYR A 89 5.68 0.71 -10.72
CA TYR A 89 6.83 0.08 -10.08
C TYR A 89 6.64 -1.42 -9.84
N ASN A 90 5.65 -2.03 -10.46
CA ASN A 90 5.50 -3.49 -10.43
C ASN A 90 6.50 -4.10 -11.41
N ILE A 91 7.75 -4.24 -10.96
CA ILE A 91 8.85 -4.66 -11.81
C ILE A 91 8.74 -6.10 -12.26
N GLU A 92 7.98 -6.92 -11.54
CA GLU A 92 7.79 -8.32 -11.92
C GLU A 92 6.99 -8.46 -13.19
N ALA A 93 6.20 -7.46 -13.53
CA ALA A 93 5.39 -7.46 -14.74
C ALA A 93 6.08 -6.79 -15.92
N ARG A 94 7.33 -6.33 -15.75
CA ARG A 94 8.04 -5.56 -16.77
C ARG A 94 9.03 -6.39 -17.53
N TYR A 95 9.23 -6.05 -18.79
CA TYR A 95 10.29 -6.61 -19.61
C TYR A 95 11.65 -6.05 -19.20
N PRO A 96 12.75 -6.76 -19.50
CA PRO A 96 14.08 -6.29 -19.11
C PRO A 96 14.41 -4.86 -19.57
N GLU A 97 13.99 -4.48 -20.78
CA GLU A 97 14.25 -3.15 -21.29
C GLU A 97 13.57 -2.07 -20.45
N ASP A 98 12.33 -2.36 -20.03
CA ASP A 98 11.57 -1.45 -19.19
C ASP A 98 12.19 -1.32 -17.81
N LYS A 99 12.70 -2.42 -17.25
CA LYS A 99 13.39 -2.38 -15.96
C LYS A 99 14.64 -1.53 -16.04
N GLU A 100 15.40 -1.67 -17.13
CA GLU A 100 16.62 -0.91 -17.33
C GLU A 100 16.32 0.58 -17.44
N GLU A 101 15.30 0.93 -18.20
CA GLU A 101 14.89 2.32 -18.35
C GLU A 101 14.44 2.90 -17.01
N LEU A 102 13.63 2.15 -16.26
CA LEU A 102 13.16 2.59 -14.97
C LEU A 102 14.32 2.81 -14.01
N SER A 103 15.31 1.90 -14.01
CA SER A 103 16.42 1.99 -13.07
C SER A 103 17.23 3.27 -13.28
N ARG A 104 17.25 3.83 -14.49
CA ARG A 104 17.97 5.06 -14.75
C ARG A 104 17.36 6.26 -14.02
N THR A 105 16.07 6.19 -13.71
CA THR A 105 15.37 7.27 -13.02
C THR A 105 15.41 7.11 -11.50
N LEU A 106 15.82 5.95 -11.01
CA LEU A 106 15.77 5.64 -9.58
C LEU A 106 17.11 5.95 -8.91
N THR A 107 17.40 7.25 -8.76
CA THR A 107 18.58 7.68 -8.02
C THR A 107 18.37 7.41 -6.51
N PRO A 108 19.45 7.41 -5.70
CA PRO A 108 19.28 7.27 -4.25
C PRO A 108 18.31 8.28 -3.65
N GLN A 109 18.37 9.54 -4.13
CA GLN A 109 17.50 10.60 -3.63
C GLN A 109 16.05 10.36 -4.05
N ALA A 110 15.83 9.96 -5.29
CA ALA A 110 14.48 9.66 -5.77
C ALA A 110 13.88 8.51 -4.97
N CYS A 111 14.67 7.47 -4.69
CA CYS A 111 14.19 6.34 -3.91
C CYS A 111 13.87 6.75 -2.47
N ARG A 112 14.68 7.63 -1.87
CA ARG A 112 14.38 8.15 -0.54
C ARG A 112 13.04 8.87 -0.54
N GLN A 113 12.81 9.69 -1.55
CA GLN A 113 11.55 10.42 -1.65
C GLN A 113 10.37 9.46 -1.84
N ILE A 114 10.53 8.43 -2.66
CA ILE A 114 9.49 7.43 -2.88
C ILE A 114 9.11 6.76 -1.55
N ILE A 115 10.11 6.37 -0.76
CA ILE A 115 9.84 5.77 0.55
C ILE A 115 9.08 6.74 1.45
N ASP A 116 9.52 8.00 1.48
CA ASP A 116 8.89 8.99 2.36
C ASP A 116 7.44 9.25 1.97
N GLU A 117 7.17 9.37 0.68
CA GLU A 117 5.81 9.56 0.18
C GLU A 117 4.95 8.32 0.42
N THR A 118 5.55 7.14 0.30
CA THR A 118 4.86 5.88 0.60
C THR A 118 4.45 5.84 2.06
N LYS A 119 5.35 6.22 2.97
CA LYS A 119 5.03 6.29 4.39
C LYS A 119 3.89 7.26 4.67
N GLN A 120 3.94 8.43 4.06
CA GLN A 120 2.90 9.44 4.25
C GLN A 120 1.55 8.93 3.78
N LEU A 121 1.51 8.31 2.60
CA LEU A 121 0.26 7.78 2.07
C LEU A 121 -0.25 6.63 2.93
N GLN A 122 0.64 5.75 3.37
CA GLN A 122 0.26 4.65 4.25
C GLN A 122 -0.36 5.16 5.54
N GLN A 123 0.25 6.17 6.15
CA GLN A 123 -0.28 6.75 7.39
C GLN A 123 -1.64 7.40 7.14
N TRP A 124 -1.79 8.07 6.01
CA TRP A 124 -3.07 8.69 5.65
C TRP A 124 -4.17 7.63 5.52
N ILE A 125 -3.86 6.52 4.83
CA ILE A 125 -4.82 5.43 4.68
C ILE A 125 -5.17 4.83 6.04
N LYS A 126 -4.14 4.58 6.86
CA LYS A 126 -4.37 4.03 8.21
C LYS A 126 -5.24 4.96 9.04
N GLY A 127 -5.07 6.26 8.88
CA GLY A 127 -5.87 7.24 9.61
C GLY A 127 -7.34 7.22 9.22
N HIS A 128 -7.68 6.64 8.08
CA HIS A 128 -9.06 6.50 7.63
C HIS A 128 -9.65 5.15 7.96
N LEU A 129 -8.87 4.23 8.54
CA LEU A 129 -9.42 2.94 8.95
C LEU A 129 -10.50 3.17 10.00
N PRO A 130 -11.62 2.45 9.89
CA PRO A 130 -12.66 2.59 10.90
C PRO A 130 -12.17 2.10 12.26
N ALA A 131 -12.77 2.62 13.32
CA ALA A 131 -12.51 2.12 14.65
C ALA A 131 -12.84 0.63 14.68
N THR A 132 -12.42 -0.06 15.72
CA THR A 132 -12.65 -1.49 15.86
C THR A 132 -14.05 -1.85 15.38
N ARG A 133 -14.15 -2.85 14.51
CA ARG A 133 -15.45 -3.26 13.99
C ARG A 133 -16.32 -3.74 15.14
N PRO A 134 -17.51 -3.20 15.25
CA PRO A 134 -18.34 -3.45 16.42
C PRO A 134 -18.82 -4.88 16.56
N SER A 135 -18.80 -5.59 15.62
CA SER A 135 -19.23 -6.95 15.79
C SER A 135 -18.30 -7.74 16.67
N ASN A 136 -18.25 -7.31 16.85
CA ASN A 136 -17.54 -7.80 17.43
C ASN A 136 -17.49 -7.75 18.56
N SER A 137 -17.87 -7.26 18.33
CA SER A 137 -18.00 -7.25 19.28
C SER A 137 -18.29 -7.08 20.01
N SER A 138 -18.35 -6.79 20.03
CA SER A 138 -18.73 -6.60 20.85
C SER A 138 -18.99 -6.41 21.35
N ALA A 139 -19.13 -6.24 21.19
CA ALA A 139 -19.42 -6.08 21.94
C ALA A 139 -19.61 -6.12 22.52
N ASN A 140 -19.56 -6.23 22.37
CA ASN A 140 -19.73 -6.33 23.25
C ASN A 140 -19.85 -6.15 24.00
N THR A 141 -19.81 -6.04 23.90
CA THR A 141 -20.03 -5.92 24.80
C THR A 141 -20.14 -5.60 25.37
N SER A 142 -20.23 -5.40 25.35
CA SER A 142 -20.47 -5.15 26.09
C SER A 142 -20.65 -4.90 26.56
N GLU A 143 -20.68 -4.77 26.34
CA GLU A 143 -20.95 -4.66 26.92
C GLU A 143 -21.05 -4.54 27.48
N SER A 144 -21.23 -4.58 27.53
CA SER A 144 -21.22 -4.62 28.24
C SER A 144 -21.04 -4.77 28.58
#